data_9994bc9a5eebe8aebf48b9eab98dd475
#
_entry.id   9994bc9a5eebe8aebf48b9eab98dd475
#
_cell.length_a   1.000
_cell.length_b   1.000
_cell.length_c   1.000
_cell.angle_alpha   90.00
_cell.angle_beta   90.00
_cell.angle_gamma   90.00
#
_symmetry.space_group_name_H-M   'P 1'
#
loop_
_entity.id
_entity.type
_entity.pdbx_description
1 polymer ?
#
loop_
_entity_poly.entity_id
_entity_poly.type
_entity_poly.pdbx_seq_one_letter_code
_entity_poly.pdbx_strand_id
1 'polypeptide(L)'
;MKWFHSDGHTQTYIPKKHREYAQQLAYKRFLLEKQTECKKELYALELYQRHAVGENKKSDRFLSEDPAYQELLCPFYQMVTQEELIWSDTSYPKNPNYPEQLKYKSCKNEYVRSKSEALIAMNLYMKKIAYRYECELKIGKAVFYPDFTILHPLTGKEIYWEHFGKMDLPEYAKNAADKLHMYARNGIYPAAAP
;
A
#
# COMPACT_ATOMS: atom_id res chain seq x y z
N MET A 1 18.81 -40.63 -6.53
CA MET A 1 18.04 -40.24 -5.34
C MET A 1 17.34 -41.49 -4.81
N LYS A 2 17.45 -41.78 -3.51
CA LYS A 2 16.76 -42.89 -2.82
C LYS A 2 15.63 -42.31 -1.97
N TRP A 3 14.49 -43.02 -1.88
CA TRP A 3 13.33 -42.58 -1.09
C TRP A 3 13.18 -43.45 0.13
N PHE A 4 12.82 -42.83 1.26
CA PHE A 4 12.58 -43.51 2.52
C PHE A 4 11.25 -43.02 3.13
N HIS A 5 10.46 -43.93 3.65
CA HIS A 5 9.32 -43.64 4.50
C HIS A 5 9.76 -43.76 5.95
N SER A 6 9.38 -42.78 6.79
CA SER A 6 9.60 -42.85 8.24
C SER A 6 8.25 -42.74 8.96
N ASP A 7 8.06 -43.64 9.93
CA ASP A 7 6.90 -43.62 10.88
C ASP A 7 7.25 -42.92 12.20
N GLY A 8 8.43 -42.28 12.28
CA GLY A 8 8.95 -41.64 13.49
C GLY A 8 9.92 -42.53 14.28
N HIS A 9 9.90 -43.85 14.10
CA HIS A 9 10.74 -44.81 14.78
C HIS A 9 11.65 -45.58 13.83
N THR A 10 11.14 -45.91 12.65
CA THR A 10 11.86 -46.68 11.63
C THR A 10 11.90 -45.96 10.30
N GLN A 11 12.92 -46.24 9.50
CA GLN A 11 13.04 -45.77 8.12
C GLN A 11 13.04 -46.97 7.18
N THR A 12 12.03 -47.03 6.30
CA THR A 12 11.87 -48.10 5.33
C THR A 12 12.19 -47.58 3.93
N TYR A 13 13.10 -48.26 3.22
CA TYR A 13 13.45 -47.91 1.85
C TYR A 13 12.30 -48.18 0.87
N ILE A 14 12.00 -47.21 -0.01
CA ILE A 14 10.99 -47.35 -1.07
C ILE A 14 11.71 -47.58 -2.39
N PRO A 15 11.58 -48.75 -3.02
CA PRO A 15 12.14 -49.05 -4.33
C PRO A 15 11.59 -48.14 -5.41
N LYS A 16 12.43 -47.79 -6.43
CA LYS A 16 12.02 -46.91 -7.53
C LYS A 16 10.75 -47.36 -8.29
N LYS A 17 10.48 -48.65 -8.33
CA LYS A 17 9.25 -49.23 -8.93
C LYS A 17 7.96 -48.80 -8.21
N HIS A 18 8.06 -48.36 -6.97
CA HIS A 18 6.93 -47.84 -6.16
C HIS A 18 6.91 -46.32 -6.08
N ARG A 19 7.24 -45.64 -7.20
CA ARG A 19 7.27 -44.18 -7.27
C ARG A 19 5.94 -43.53 -6.90
N GLU A 20 4.82 -44.07 -7.36
CA GLU A 20 3.48 -43.54 -7.06
C GLU A 20 3.20 -43.55 -5.55
N TYR A 21 3.56 -44.61 -4.86
CA TYR A 21 3.43 -44.67 -3.42
C TYR A 21 4.31 -43.64 -2.71
N ALA A 22 5.55 -43.43 -3.16
CA ALA A 22 6.41 -42.38 -2.62
C ALA A 22 5.83 -40.97 -2.87
N GLN A 23 5.22 -40.74 -4.04
CA GLN A 23 4.53 -39.47 -4.37
C GLN A 23 3.32 -39.23 -3.45
N GLN A 24 2.51 -40.25 -3.20
CA GLN A 24 1.35 -40.14 -2.29
C GLN A 24 1.78 -39.79 -0.86
N LEU A 25 2.86 -40.42 -0.36
CA LEU A 25 3.40 -40.13 0.97
C LEU A 25 3.94 -38.70 1.06
N ALA A 26 4.69 -38.27 0.04
CA ALA A 26 5.22 -36.91 -0.02
C ALA A 26 4.09 -35.88 -0.09
N TYR A 27 3.06 -36.15 -0.91
CA TYR A 27 1.88 -35.29 -1.01
C TYR A 27 1.09 -35.21 0.28
N LYS A 28 0.86 -36.37 0.94
CA LYS A 28 0.22 -36.41 2.26
C LYS A 28 0.97 -35.53 3.27
N ARG A 29 2.31 -35.65 3.34
CA ARG A 29 3.12 -34.84 4.23
C ARG A 29 3.01 -33.35 3.90
N PHE A 30 3.10 -32.99 2.63
CA PHE A 30 2.91 -31.62 2.17
C PHE A 30 1.55 -31.04 2.62
N LEU A 31 0.47 -31.81 2.45
CA LEU A 31 -0.87 -31.38 2.85
C LEU A 31 -1.00 -31.20 4.37
N LEU A 32 -0.36 -32.04 5.17
CA LEU A 32 -0.36 -31.90 6.63
C LEU A 32 0.37 -30.64 7.09
N GLU A 33 1.53 -30.34 6.48
CA GLU A 33 2.25 -29.08 6.76
C GLU A 33 1.42 -27.88 6.33
N LYS A 34 0.84 -27.93 5.12
CA LYS A 34 -0.01 -26.85 4.62
C LYS A 34 -1.24 -26.62 5.50
N GLN A 35 -1.87 -27.70 5.99
CA GLN A 35 -2.96 -27.60 6.96
C GLN A 35 -2.52 -26.90 8.25
N THR A 36 -1.31 -27.21 8.72
CA THR A 36 -0.76 -26.60 9.94
C THR A 36 -0.50 -25.11 9.75
N GLU A 37 0.05 -24.71 8.60
CA GLU A 37 0.23 -23.32 8.22
C GLU A 37 -1.11 -22.56 8.17
N CYS A 38 -2.09 -23.12 7.45
CA CYS A 38 -3.42 -22.51 7.36
C CYS A 38 -4.11 -22.37 8.73
N LYS A 39 -3.94 -23.34 9.64
CA LYS A 39 -4.48 -23.23 11.01
C LYS A 39 -3.84 -22.09 11.79
N LYS A 40 -2.53 -21.85 11.64
CA LYS A 40 -1.83 -20.73 12.26
C LYS A 40 -2.31 -19.40 11.72
N GLU A 41 -2.45 -19.29 10.39
CA GLU A 41 -2.98 -18.08 9.73
C GLU A 41 -4.42 -17.80 10.18
N LEU A 42 -5.28 -18.82 10.20
CA LEU A 42 -6.66 -18.69 10.67
C LEU A 42 -6.70 -18.18 12.12
N TYR A 43 -5.91 -18.76 13.00
CA TYR A 43 -5.82 -18.33 14.40
C TYR A 43 -5.39 -16.85 14.53
N ALA A 44 -4.40 -16.43 13.74
CA ALA A 44 -3.96 -15.04 13.72
C ALA A 44 -5.07 -14.08 13.24
N LEU A 45 -5.82 -14.48 12.21
CA LEU A 45 -6.96 -13.71 11.70
C LEU A 45 -8.11 -13.64 12.71
N GLU A 46 -8.40 -14.74 13.41
CA GLU A 46 -9.40 -14.76 14.47
C GLU A 46 -9.02 -13.85 15.64
N LEU A 47 -7.74 -13.84 16.05
CA LEU A 47 -7.23 -12.90 17.06
C LEU A 47 -7.36 -11.47 16.59
N TYR A 48 -6.95 -11.18 15.34
CA TYR A 48 -7.13 -9.86 14.77
C TYR A 48 -8.60 -9.43 14.79
N GLN A 49 -9.51 -10.29 14.35
CA GLN A 49 -10.94 -9.99 14.30
C GLN A 49 -11.54 -9.73 15.69
N ARG A 50 -11.11 -10.47 16.72
CA ARG A 50 -11.55 -10.25 18.11
C ARG A 50 -11.05 -8.92 18.69
N HIS A 51 -9.85 -8.50 18.31
CA HIS A 51 -9.20 -7.30 18.83
C HIS A 51 -9.22 -6.11 17.87
N ALA A 52 -9.72 -6.31 16.64
CA ALA A 52 -9.90 -5.23 15.70
C ALA A 52 -10.85 -4.18 16.29
N VAL A 53 -10.37 -2.96 16.36
CA VAL A 53 -11.21 -1.83 16.72
C VAL A 53 -12.15 -1.59 15.54
N GLY A 54 -13.45 -1.84 15.71
CA GLY A 54 -14.46 -1.63 14.68
C GLY A 54 -14.54 -0.19 14.18
N GLU A 55 -15.45 0.07 13.26
CA GLU A 55 -15.63 1.41 12.64
C GLU A 55 -15.93 2.51 13.67
N ASN A 56 -16.57 2.17 14.81
CA ASN A 56 -16.87 3.09 15.92
C ASN A 56 -15.69 3.17 16.91
N LYS A 57 -14.58 3.71 16.48
CA LYS A 57 -13.46 3.97 17.40
C LYS A 57 -13.84 5.02 18.41
N LYS A 58 -13.53 4.78 19.69
CA LYS A 58 -13.76 5.79 20.75
C LYS A 58 -13.06 7.12 20.44
N SER A 59 -11.90 7.08 19.79
CA SER A 59 -11.17 8.26 19.32
C SER A 59 -11.97 9.10 18.31
N ASP A 60 -12.72 8.44 17.43
CA ASP A 60 -13.49 9.14 16.39
C ASP A 60 -14.70 9.90 16.99
N ARG A 61 -15.20 9.45 18.13
CA ARG A 61 -16.27 10.15 18.87
C ARG A 61 -15.82 11.49 19.43
N PHE A 62 -14.57 11.60 19.89
CA PHE A 62 -14.01 12.88 20.31
C PHE A 62 -13.98 13.91 19.18
N LEU A 63 -13.84 13.45 17.94
CA LEU A 63 -13.81 14.30 16.75
C LEU A 63 -15.20 14.62 16.21
N SER A 64 -16.21 13.75 16.46
CA SER A 64 -17.55 13.88 15.85
C SER A 64 -18.66 14.27 16.82
N GLU A 65 -18.57 13.90 18.09
CA GLU A 65 -19.68 13.99 19.04
C GLU A 65 -19.47 15.04 20.16
N ASP A 66 -18.22 15.42 20.44
CA ASP A 66 -17.90 16.34 21.55
C ASP A 66 -17.30 17.66 21.03
N PRO A 67 -18.09 18.78 21.06
CA PRO A 67 -17.65 20.07 20.54
C PRO A 67 -16.39 20.63 21.24
N ALA A 68 -16.22 20.36 22.55
CA ALA A 68 -15.06 20.84 23.29
C ALA A 68 -13.78 20.13 22.85
N TYR A 69 -13.84 18.81 22.61
CA TYR A 69 -12.74 18.06 22.05
C TYR A 69 -12.48 18.41 20.58
N GLN A 70 -13.53 18.67 19.78
CA GLN A 70 -13.38 19.13 18.40
C GLN A 70 -12.57 20.43 18.32
N GLU A 71 -12.89 21.42 19.16
CA GLU A 71 -12.18 22.69 19.19
C GLU A 71 -10.68 22.49 19.56
N LEU A 72 -10.41 21.69 20.58
CA LEU A 72 -9.06 21.43 21.07
C LEU A 72 -8.23 20.55 20.11
N LEU A 73 -8.87 19.61 19.41
CA LEU A 73 -8.22 18.68 18.52
C LEU A 73 -8.12 19.20 17.07
N CYS A 74 -8.92 20.21 16.71
CA CYS A 74 -8.92 20.81 15.37
C CYS A 74 -7.51 21.18 14.84
N PRO A 75 -6.55 21.68 15.64
CA PRO A 75 -5.20 21.93 15.17
C PRO A 75 -4.41 20.65 14.80
N PHE A 76 -4.84 19.49 15.31
CA PHE A 76 -4.15 18.20 15.14
C PHE A 76 -4.88 17.23 14.23
N TYR A 77 -6.21 17.34 14.17
CA TYR A 77 -7.07 16.43 13.42
C TYR A 77 -8.21 17.21 12.75
N GLN A 78 -8.06 17.51 11.47
CA GLN A 78 -9.20 17.91 10.66
C GLN A 78 -9.82 16.68 10.00
N MET A 79 -11.13 16.51 10.15
CA MET A 79 -11.88 15.59 9.30
C MET A 79 -11.77 16.09 7.86
N VAL A 80 -11.56 15.17 6.92
CA VAL A 80 -11.59 15.49 5.48
C VAL A 80 -12.93 16.17 5.18
N THR A 81 -12.85 17.39 4.70
CA THR A 81 -14.04 18.17 4.36
C THR A 81 -14.69 17.63 3.09
N GLN A 82 -15.97 17.90 2.91
CA GLN A 82 -16.67 17.58 1.66
C GLN A 82 -15.98 18.23 0.44
N GLU A 83 -15.41 19.42 0.61
CA GLU A 83 -14.68 20.16 -0.42
C GLU A 83 -13.41 19.44 -0.85
N GLU A 84 -12.65 18.87 0.09
CA GLU A 84 -11.43 18.09 -0.19
C GLU A 84 -11.75 16.79 -0.95
N LEU A 85 -12.86 16.14 -0.60
CA LEU A 85 -13.33 14.97 -1.35
C LEU A 85 -13.75 15.35 -2.77
N ILE A 86 -14.51 16.45 -2.93
CA ILE A 86 -14.89 16.98 -4.25
C ILE A 86 -13.63 17.33 -5.04
N TRP A 87 -12.63 17.99 -4.44
CA TRP A 87 -11.36 18.27 -5.10
C TRP A 87 -10.70 16.98 -5.61
N SER A 88 -10.64 15.95 -4.81
CA SER A 88 -9.98 14.69 -5.20
C SER A 88 -10.68 13.95 -6.34
N ASP A 89 -11.98 14.16 -6.48
CA ASP A 89 -12.83 13.47 -7.46
C ASP A 89 -13.12 14.31 -8.72
N THR A 90 -12.87 15.62 -8.63
CA THR A 90 -12.98 16.52 -9.80
C THR A 90 -11.94 16.13 -10.87
N SER A 91 -12.33 16.18 -12.14
CA SER A 91 -11.44 15.92 -13.27
C SER A 91 -10.22 16.84 -13.25
N TYR A 92 -9.05 16.29 -13.47
CA TYR A 92 -7.78 17.01 -13.50
C TYR A 92 -6.86 16.46 -14.62
N PRO A 93 -5.90 17.27 -15.13
CA PRO A 93 -4.91 16.81 -16.09
C PRO A 93 -4.03 15.71 -15.46
N LYS A 94 -3.99 14.55 -16.09
CA LYS A 94 -3.16 13.41 -15.69
C LYS A 94 -1.96 13.25 -16.60
N ASN A 95 -0.95 12.52 -16.13
CA ASN A 95 0.22 12.17 -16.91
C ASN A 95 -0.20 11.42 -18.20
N PRO A 96 0.07 11.98 -19.39
CA PRO A 96 -0.27 11.34 -20.65
C PRO A 96 0.74 10.28 -21.10
N ASN A 97 1.91 10.21 -20.41
CA ASN A 97 3.02 9.35 -20.85
C ASN A 97 2.81 7.90 -20.40
N TYR A 98 3.14 6.97 -21.30
CA TYR A 98 3.16 5.51 -21.04
C TYR A 98 1.84 4.95 -20.46
N PRO A 99 0.68 5.19 -21.08
CA PRO A 99 -0.62 4.71 -20.57
C PRO A 99 -0.69 3.18 -20.48
N GLU A 100 0.12 2.46 -21.26
CA GLU A 100 0.23 0.99 -21.23
C GLU A 100 0.83 0.45 -19.93
N GLN A 101 1.46 1.30 -19.13
CA GLN A 101 2.01 0.94 -17.82
C GLN A 101 0.98 1.00 -16.70
N LEU A 102 -0.19 1.60 -16.91
CA LEU A 102 -1.29 1.65 -15.95
C LEU A 102 -1.99 0.28 -15.86
N LYS A 103 -1.50 -0.61 -14.98
CA LYS A 103 -1.89 -2.03 -14.94
C LYS A 103 -2.61 -2.46 -13.67
N TYR A 104 -2.44 -1.72 -12.57
CA TYR A 104 -2.95 -2.12 -11.26
C TYR A 104 -4.14 -1.24 -10.89
N LYS A 105 -5.27 -1.86 -10.60
CA LYS A 105 -6.49 -1.15 -10.25
C LYS A 105 -6.46 -0.70 -8.77
N SER A 106 -6.70 0.58 -8.52
CA SER A 106 -6.84 1.15 -7.18
C SER A 106 -8.28 1.06 -6.64
N CYS A 107 -8.46 1.39 -5.37
CA CYS A 107 -9.79 1.45 -4.74
C CYS A 107 -10.72 2.52 -5.33
N LYS A 108 -10.18 3.57 -5.94
CA LYS A 108 -10.94 4.61 -6.67
C LYS A 108 -11.32 4.22 -8.09
N ASN A 109 -11.19 2.95 -8.49
CA ASN A 109 -11.37 2.48 -9.87
C ASN A 109 -10.42 3.09 -10.90
N GLU A 110 -9.36 3.78 -10.49
CA GLU A 110 -8.31 4.25 -11.37
C GLU A 110 -7.19 3.20 -11.48
N TYR A 111 -6.42 3.27 -12.58
CA TYR A 111 -5.27 2.38 -12.76
C TYR A 111 -3.99 3.12 -12.39
N VAL A 112 -3.08 2.41 -11.73
CA VAL A 112 -1.76 2.87 -11.30
C VAL A 112 -0.67 1.97 -11.89
N ARG A 113 0.60 2.42 -11.86
CA ARG A 113 1.71 1.74 -12.57
C ARG A 113 2.29 0.56 -11.81
N SER A 114 2.21 0.57 -10.49
CA SER A 114 2.83 -0.47 -9.66
C SER A 114 1.90 -0.98 -8.55
N LYS A 115 2.22 -2.17 -8.02
CA LYS A 115 1.54 -2.74 -6.85
C LYS A 115 1.74 -1.87 -5.60
N SER A 116 2.92 -1.28 -5.45
CA SER A 116 3.22 -0.38 -4.33
C SER A 116 2.34 0.87 -4.36
N GLU A 117 2.17 1.48 -5.53
CA GLU A 117 1.27 2.62 -5.71
C GLU A 117 -0.19 2.23 -5.45
N ALA A 118 -0.63 1.03 -5.87
CA ALA A 118 -1.97 0.54 -5.54
C ALA A 118 -2.18 0.38 -4.02
N LEU A 119 -1.16 -0.08 -3.28
CA LEU A 119 -1.19 -0.17 -1.82
C LEU A 119 -1.20 1.22 -1.16
N ILE A 120 -0.41 2.17 -1.67
CA ILE A 120 -0.42 3.57 -1.19
C ILE A 120 -1.80 4.17 -1.42
N ALA A 121 -2.35 4.06 -2.64
CA ALA A 121 -3.69 4.54 -2.99
C ALA A 121 -4.77 3.94 -2.08
N MET A 122 -4.69 2.63 -1.79
CA MET A 122 -5.60 1.95 -0.87
C MET A 122 -5.51 2.54 0.55
N ASN A 123 -4.30 2.74 1.07
CA ASN A 123 -4.10 3.32 2.40
C ASN A 123 -4.65 4.75 2.49
N LEU A 124 -4.38 5.59 1.49
CA LEU A 124 -4.91 6.96 1.42
C LEU A 124 -6.44 6.94 1.40
N TYR A 125 -7.03 6.08 0.57
CA TYR A 125 -8.48 5.92 0.47
C TYR A 125 -9.12 5.46 1.78
N MET A 126 -8.58 4.40 2.41
CA MET A 126 -9.08 3.88 3.68
C MET A 126 -8.99 4.90 4.83
N LYS A 127 -7.97 5.75 4.80
CA LYS A 127 -7.79 6.85 5.77
C LYS A 127 -8.57 8.10 5.40
N LYS A 128 -9.35 8.07 4.32
CA LYS A 128 -10.12 9.21 3.79
C LYS A 128 -9.24 10.43 3.51
N ILE A 129 -7.99 10.25 3.11
CA ILE A 129 -7.09 11.32 2.70
C ILE A 129 -7.36 11.64 1.25
N ALA A 130 -7.68 12.90 0.97
CA ALA A 130 -7.94 13.38 -0.38
C ALA A 130 -6.65 13.37 -1.20
N TYR A 131 -6.64 12.64 -2.33
CA TYR A 131 -5.48 12.57 -3.20
C TYR A 131 -5.88 12.53 -4.69
N ARG A 132 -4.93 12.93 -5.53
CA ARG A 132 -4.92 12.77 -6.99
C ARG A 132 -3.70 11.97 -7.40
N TYR A 133 -3.88 11.01 -8.29
CA TYR A 133 -2.80 10.18 -8.82
C TYR A 133 -2.25 10.77 -10.12
N GLU A 134 -0.92 10.91 -10.23
CA GLU A 134 -0.20 11.49 -11.38
C GLU A 134 -0.83 12.80 -11.87
N CYS A 135 -1.21 13.68 -10.95
CA CYS A 135 -1.76 15.00 -11.27
C CYS A 135 -0.67 15.92 -11.83
N GLU A 136 -1.00 16.67 -12.88
CA GLU A 136 -0.09 17.63 -13.47
C GLU A 136 0.31 18.71 -12.47
N LEU A 137 1.63 18.89 -12.30
CA LEU A 137 2.25 19.93 -11.50
C LEU A 137 3.10 20.82 -12.40
N LYS A 138 2.70 22.08 -12.58
CA LYS A 138 3.44 23.07 -13.35
C LYS A 138 4.32 23.91 -12.43
N ILE A 139 5.63 23.88 -12.68
CA ILE A 139 6.60 24.67 -11.94
C ILE A 139 7.41 25.51 -12.96
N GLY A 140 7.09 26.77 -13.07
CA GLY A 140 7.67 27.65 -14.09
C GLY A 140 7.33 27.15 -15.51
N LYS A 141 8.33 26.73 -16.26
CA LYS A 141 8.17 26.14 -17.61
C LYS A 141 8.19 24.60 -17.59
N ALA A 142 8.48 23.97 -16.46
CA ALA A 142 8.55 22.54 -16.33
C ALA A 142 7.21 21.96 -15.87
N VAL A 143 6.91 20.76 -16.37
CA VAL A 143 5.72 19.99 -16.00
C VAL A 143 6.18 18.69 -15.36
N PHE A 144 5.65 18.40 -14.18
CA PHE A 144 5.91 17.18 -13.42
C PHE A 144 4.60 16.44 -13.16
N TYR A 145 4.72 15.17 -12.86
CA TYR A 145 3.63 14.30 -12.45
C TYR A 145 4.08 13.55 -11.21
N PRO A 146 3.82 14.09 -10.00
CA PRO A 146 4.04 13.36 -8.76
C PRO A 146 3.19 12.09 -8.73
N ASP A 147 3.68 11.01 -8.12
CA ASP A 147 2.89 9.79 -8.00
C ASP A 147 1.56 10.07 -7.28
N PHE A 148 1.60 10.88 -6.22
CA PHE A 148 0.39 11.35 -5.55
C PHE A 148 0.51 12.84 -5.19
N THR A 149 -0.54 13.60 -5.49
CA THR A 149 -0.77 14.94 -4.93
C THR A 149 -1.82 14.80 -3.85
N ILE A 150 -1.50 15.19 -2.62
CA ILE A 150 -2.33 15.02 -1.43
C ILE A 150 -2.65 16.40 -0.87
N LEU A 151 -3.90 16.65 -0.47
CA LEU A 151 -4.21 17.82 0.33
C LEU A 151 -3.87 17.53 1.80
N HIS A 152 -3.02 18.39 2.38
CA HIS A 152 -2.69 18.29 3.79
C HIS A 152 -3.91 18.63 4.64
N PRO A 153 -4.42 17.71 5.48
CA PRO A 153 -5.72 17.88 6.13
C PRO A 153 -5.82 19.08 7.09
N LEU A 154 -4.68 19.56 7.62
CA LEU A 154 -4.66 20.70 8.52
C LEU A 154 -4.43 22.05 7.83
N THR A 155 -3.75 22.09 6.70
CA THR A 155 -3.33 23.33 6.06
C THR A 155 -3.98 23.59 4.72
N GLY A 156 -4.66 22.58 4.15
CA GLY A 156 -5.20 22.62 2.78
C GLY A 156 -4.13 22.77 1.68
N LYS A 157 -2.84 22.66 2.04
CA LYS A 157 -1.75 22.77 1.06
C LYS A 157 -1.53 21.44 0.37
N GLU A 158 -1.15 21.53 -0.91
CA GLU A 158 -0.75 20.34 -1.67
C GLU A 158 0.61 19.83 -1.22
N ILE A 159 0.68 18.51 -0.98
CA ILE A 159 1.90 17.75 -0.71
C ILE A 159 2.10 16.78 -1.87
N TYR A 160 3.33 16.70 -2.35
CA TYR A 160 3.71 15.81 -3.44
C TYR A 160 4.43 14.59 -2.89
N TRP A 161 3.87 13.40 -3.10
CA TRP A 161 4.45 12.14 -2.68
C TRP A 161 5.04 11.42 -3.90
N GLU A 162 6.32 11.05 -3.79
CA GLU A 162 7.03 10.25 -4.78
C GLU A 162 7.40 8.90 -4.16
N HIS A 163 7.15 7.82 -4.89
CA HIS A 163 7.51 6.46 -4.47
C HIS A 163 8.68 5.93 -5.30
N PHE A 164 9.86 5.91 -4.73
CA PHE A 164 11.08 5.46 -5.38
C PHE A 164 11.31 3.95 -5.18
N GLY A 165 10.71 3.12 -6.05
CA GLY A 165 10.69 1.65 -5.90
C GLY A 165 11.88 0.89 -6.48
N LYS A 166 12.79 1.55 -7.23
CA LYS A 166 13.89 0.88 -7.97
C LYS A 166 15.22 1.61 -7.80
N MET A 167 15.51 2.07 -6.59
CA MET A 167 16.73 2.83 -6.29
C MET A 167 18.02 2.01 -6.37
N ASP A 168 17.92 0.70 -6.46
CA ASP A 168 19.00 -0.24 -6.75
C ASP A 168 19.49 -0.19 -8.20
N LEU A 169 18.69 0.37 -9.12
CA LEU A 169 19.05 0.56 -10.53
C LEU A 169 19.70 1.93 -10.73
N PRO A 170 20.99 2.02 -11.18
CA PRO A 170 21.73 3.28 -11.26
C PRO A 170 21.05 4.34 -12.13
N GLU A 171 20.50 3.96 -13.28
CA GLU A 171 19.80 4.89 -14.18
C GLU A 171 18.51 5.43 -13.54
N TYR A 172 17.75 4.58 -12.86
CA TYR A 172 16.54 5.01 -12.13
C TYR A 172 16.90 5.95 -10.97
N ALA A 173 17.92 5.61 -10.19
CA ALA A 173 18.40 6.43 -9.08
C ALA A 173 18.86 7.82 -9.56
N LYS A 174 19.55 7.90 -10.71
CA LYS A 174 19.94 9.15 -11.33
C LYS A 174 18.72 9.99 -11.71
N ASN A 175 17.74 9.42 -12.41
CA ASN A 175 16.52 10.12 -12.81
C ASN A 175 15.70 10.61 -11.60
N ALA A 176 15.65 9.80 -10.52
CA ALA A 176 15.02 10.19 -9.26
C ALA A 176 15.74 11.38 -8.60
N ALA A 177 17.08 11.36 -8.57
CA ALA A 177 17.88 12.46 -8.03
C ALA A 177 17.72 13.74 -8.86
N ASP A 178 17.70 13.64 -10.18
CA ASP A 178 17.47 14.77 -11.09
C ASP A 178 16.07 15.38 -10.87
N LYS A 179 15.03 14.56 -10.69
CA LYS A 179 13.67 14.99 -10.37
C LYS A 179 13.62 15.74 -9.03
N LEU A 180 14.21 15.17 -7.98
CA LEU A 180 14.29 15.81 -6.66
C LEU A 180 15.08 17.13 -6.69
N HIS A 181 16.16 17.18 -7.47
CA HIS A 181 16.94 18.40 -7.65
C HIS A 181 16.11 19.52 -8.35
N MET A 182 15.33 19.14 -9.35
CA MET A 182 14.41 20.08 -10.01
C MET A 182 13.32 20.58 -9.05
N TYR A 183 12.76 19.73 -8.20
CA TYR A 183 11.82 20.14 -7.16
C TYR A 183 12.47 21.15 -6.20
N ALA A 184 13.66 20.84 -5.69
CA ALA A 184 14.38 21.70 -4.75
C ALA A 184 14.70 23.09 -5.35
N ARG A 185 15.11 23.15 -6.61
CA ARG A 185 15.35 24.42 -7.34
C ARG A 185 14.11 25.30 -7.44
N ASN A 186 12.94 24.73 -7.34
CA ASN A 186 11.65 25.41 -7.44
C ASN A 186 10.93 25.52 -6.09
N GLY A 187 11.65 25.35 -4.98
CA GLY A 187 11.13 25.56 -3.64
C GLY A 187 10.32 24.40 -3.06
N ILE A 188 10.30 23.23 -3.72
CA ILE A 188 9.67 22.02 -3.23
C ILE A 188 10.75 21.14 -2.60
N TYR A 189 10.76 21.05 -1.28
CA TYR A 189 11.74 20.29 -0.51
C TYR A 189 11.09 19.04 0.07
N PRO A 190 11.88 17.94 0.24
CA PRO A 190 11.41 16.80 1.00
C PRO A 190 10.98 17.25 2.39
N ALA A 191 9.84 16.75 2.85
CA ALA A 191 9.45 16.94 4.24
C ALA A 191 10.50 16.27 5.15
N ALA A 192 11.04 17.01 6.11
CA ALA A 192 11.84 16.39 7.16
C ALA A 192 10.93 15.45 7.94
N ALA A 193 11.37 14.21 8.14
CA ALA A 193 10.69 13.32 9.08
C ALA A 193 10.73 13.97 10.47
N PRO A 194 9.63 13.94 11.23
CA PRO A 194 9.60 14.46 12.59
C PRO A 194 10.57 13.71 13.51
#